data_2b480bb8788ebf4e6ddde4b64ca59667
#
_entry.id   2b480bb8788ebf4e6ddde4b64ca59667
#
_cell.length_a   1.000
_cell.length_b   1.000
_cell.length_c   1.000
_cell.angle_alpha   90.00
_cell.angle_beta   90.00
_cell.angle_gamma   90.00
#
_symmetry.space_group_name_H-M   'P 1'
#
loop_
_entity.id
_entity.type
_entity.pdbx_description
1 polymer ?
#
loop_
_entity_poly.entity_id
_entity_poly.type
_entity_poly.pdbx_seq_one_letter_code
_entity_poly.pdbx_strand_id
1 'polypeptide(L)'
;VAEISDVFFVDGVRTPFGRAGEKGMYWNTRADDLAVKATIGLMERNAAVPADRIDDVAIAATSQTGDQGLTLGRSVAILAGLPQTVPGLAVERMCAGAMTSVTTMGASIGVGMYDFALAGGVEHMGHHPIGGNADPNPRFVAERMVDPGALNMGVTAERIFDRFPHLTKERSDRFGMLSQHKVQAAYDAGKIQPDLVSVATKGADGAWGLATEDEGRRPQTTMEDLAALKTPFRPHGRVTAGTSSPLTDGATMSLLAGGGAVKEFGLAPKMRMVSFAFAGVQPEIMGIGPIPSTEKALKKAGLTIDDIGLFELNEAFAIQVISLLDHFGIADDDPRVNQWGGAIALGHPLAASGVRLMIQLAAQFAERPDVRYGLTAMCVGLGQGGSVIWENPHFDGKKRK
;
A
#
# COMPACT_ATOMS: atom_id res chain seq x y z
N VAL A 1 -8.81 33.79 -0.68
CA VAL A 1 -8.15 32.48 -0.66
C VAL A 1 -9.23 31.52 -0.22
N ALA A 2 -9.56 30.51 -1.05
CA ALA A 2 -10.50 29.46 -0.65
C ALA A 2 -9.98 28.78 0.61
N GLU A 3 -10.85 28.57 1.58
CA GLU A 3 -10.52 27.84 2.78
C GLU A 3 -10.29 26.38 2.41
N ILE A 4 -9.17 25.78 2.83
CA ILE A 4 -8.87 24.37 2.53
C ILE A 4 -9.84 23.50 3.33
N SER A 5 -10.60 22.67 2.64
CA SER A 5 -11.52 21.71 3.26
C SER A 5 -10.77 20.56 3.92
N ASP A 6 -11.29 20.06 5.04
CA ASP A 6 -10.84 18.78 5.60
C ASP A 6 -11.11 17.64 4.61
N VAL A 7 -10.15 16.72 4.51
CA VAL A 7 -10.21 15.54 3.66
C VAL A 7 -10.25 14.29 4.53
N PHE A 8 -11.26 13.46 4.31
CA PHE A 8 -11.48 12.26 5.08
C PHE A 8 -11.36 10.99 4.24
N PHE A 9 -10.70 9.99 4.80
CA PHE A 9 -10.78 8.61 4.37
C PHE A 9 -12.02 8.01 5.05
N VAL A 10 -13.11 7.88 4.30
CA VAL A 10 -14.38 7.39 4.82
C VAL A 10 -14.31 5.89 5.04
N ASP A 11 -13.84 5.16 4.03
CA ASP A 11 -13.74 3.72 4.07
C ASP A 11 -12.74 3.18 3.03
N GLY A 12 -12.36 1.92 3.17
CA GLY A 12 -11.52 1.23 2.20
C GLY A 12 -11.71 -0.28 2.26
N VAL A 13 -11.56 -0.92 1.12
CA VAL A 13 -11.63 -2.38 0.96
C VAL A 13 -10.52 -2.87 0.04
N ARG A 14 -10.26 -4.17 0.09
CA ARG A 14 -9.35 -4.83 -0.83
C ARG A 14 -9.85 -6.23 -1.22
N THR A 15 -9.39 -6.73 -2.33
CA THR A 15 -9.47 -8.16 -2.59
C THR A 15 -8.48 -8.90 -1.68
N PRO A 16 -8.66 -10.17 -1.39
CA PRO A 16 -7.56 -11.03 -0.93
C PRO A 16 -6.37 -10.88 -1.88
N PHE A 17 -5.16 -10.95 -1.37
CA PHE A 17 -3.95 -10.87 -2.20
C PHE A 17 -3.51 -12.26 -2.61
N GLY A 18 -3.43 -12.49 -3.93
CA GLY A 18 -3.04 -13.75 -4.54
C GLY A 18 -1.56 -13.77 -4.90
N ARG A 19 -0.97 -14.95 -4.92
CA ARG A 19 0.37 -15.15 -5.44
C ARG A 19 0.37 -14.98 -6.96
N ALA A 20 1.28 -14.20 -7.49
CA ALA A 20 1.41 -14.03 -8.94
C ALA A 20 1.87 -15.31 -9.65
N GLY A 21 1.44 -15.47 -10.90
CA GLY A 21 1.79 -16.58 -11.79
C GLY A 21 0.73 -17.65 -11.91
N GLU A 22 0.98 -18.64 -12.79
CA GLU A 22 0.01 -19.65 -13.23
C GLU A 22 -0.63 -20.47 -12.10
N LYS A 23 0.04 -20.57 -10.96
CA LYS A 23 -0.45 -21.29 -9.77
C LYS A 23 -1.15 -20.39 -8.77
N GLY A 24 -1.20 -19.09 -9.02
CA GLY A 24 -1.90 -18.13 -8.16
C GLY A 24 -3.40 -18.15 -8.40
N MET A 25 -4.16 -17.81 -7.37
CA MET A 25 -5.62 -17.87 -7.40
C MET A 25 -6.25 -16.93 -8.44
N TYR A 26 -5.54 -15.91 -8.92
CA TYR A 26 -6.04 -14.93 -9.88
C TYR A 26 -5.56 -15.11 -11.31
N TRP A 27 -4.80 -16.16 -11.64
CA TRP A 27 -4.25 -16.33 -12.98
C TRP A 27 -5.29 -16.22 -14.10
N ASN A 28 -6.51 -16.72 -13.88
CA ASN A 28 -7.60 -16.65 -14.84
C ASN A 28 -8.58 -15.49 -14.58
N THR A 29 -8.21 -14.51 -13.74
CA THR A 29 -9.02 -13.33 -13.40
C THR A 29 -8.32 -12.11 -13.95
N ARG A 30 -9.03 -11.24 -14.65
CA ARG A 30 -8.46 -10.01 -15.19
C ARG A 30 -8.14 -9.01 -14.07
N ALA A 31 -7.12 -8.20 -14.26
CA ALA A 31 -6.73 -7.15 -13.31
C ALA A 31 -7.87 -6.13 -13.11
N ASP A 32 -8.46 -5.65 -14.20
CA ASP A 32 -9.58 -4.71 -14.14
C ASP A 32 -10.79 -5.28 -13.39
N ASP A 33 -11.09 -6.58 -13.52
CA ASP A 33 -12.15 -7.25 -12.77
C ASP A 33 -11.87 -7.27 -11.25
N LEU A 34 -10.62 -7.40 -10.82
CA LEU A 34 -10.24 -7.26 -9.39
C LEU A 34 -10.57 -5.86 -8.87
N ALA A 35 -10.22 -4.81 -9.64
CA ALA A 35 -10.54 -3.44 -9.29
C ALA A 35 -12.06 -3.17 -9.30
N VAL A 36 -12.80 -3.74 -10.26
CA VAL A 36 -14.28 -3.69 -10.32
C VAL A 36 -14.88 -4.31 -9.06
N LYS A 37 -14.42 -5.48 -8.63
CA LYS A 37 -14.91 -6.15 -7.41
C LYS A 37 -14.67 -5.31 -6.16
N ALA A 38 -13.46 -4.73 -6.03
CA ALA A 38 -13.16 -3.82 -4.92
C ALA A 38 -14.08 -2.58 -4.95
N THR A 39 -14.32 -2.00 -6.13
CA THR A 39 -15.20 -0.83 -6.30
C THR A 39 -16.64 -1.15 -5.91
N ILE A 40 -17.19 -2.24 -6.40
CA ILE A 40 -18.56 -2.67 -6.07
C ILE A 40 -18.68 -2.92 -4.56
N GLY A 41 -17.77 -3.71 -3.97
CA GLY A 41 -17.81 -4.01 -2.54
C GLY A 41 -17.67 -2.77 -1.65
N LEU A 42 -16.90 -1.78 -2.09
CA LEU A 42 -16.81 -0.50 -1.37
C LEU A 42 -18.12 0.28 -1.44
N MET A 43 -18.71 0.41 -2.62
CA MET A 43 -19.97 1.16 -2.79
C MET A 43 -21.14 0.49 -2.09
N GLU A 44 -21.24 -0.84 -2.12
CA GLU A 44 -22.24 -1.60 -1.36
C GLU A 44 -22.12 -1.34 0.15
N ARG A 45 -20.89 -1.29 0.67
CA ARG A 45 -20.61 -1.03 2.09
C ARG A 45 -20.91 0.42 2.48
N ASN A 46 -20.90 1.34 1.51
CA ASN A 46 -21.14 2.77 1.69
C ASN A 46 -22.40 3.25 0.95
N ALA A 47 -23.48 2.48 0.98
CA ALA A 47 -24.73 2.73 0.25
C ALA A 47 -25.42 4.08 0.62
N ALA A 48 -25.01 4.72 1.71
CA ALA A 48 -25.47 6.08 2.06
C ALA A 48 -24.91 7.15 1.10
N VAL A 49 -23.84 6.87 0.36
CA VAL A 49 -23.26 7.78 -0.63
C VAL A 49 -23.82 7.43 -2.01
N PRO A 50 -24.67 8.29 -2.63
CA PRO A 50 -25.21 8.02 -3.95
C PRO A 50 -24.09 7.96 -4.99
N ALA A 51 -24.17 7.01 -5.91
CA ALA A 51 -23.12 6.78 -6.91
C ALA A 51 -22.95 7.97 -7.89
N ASP A 52 -24.00 8.76 -8.11
CA ASP A 52 -24.00 9.97 -8.93
C ASP A 52 -23.33 11.18 -8.25
N ARG A 53 -23.00 11.07 -6.97
CA ARG A 53 -22.24 12.08 -6.20
C ARG A 53 -20.73 11.83 -6.26
N ILE A 54 -20.29 10.75 -6.88
CA ILE A 54 -18.84 10.49 -7.08
C ILE A 54 -18.35 11.40 -8.21
N ASP A 55 -17.43 12.29 -7.86
CA ASP A 55 -16.86 13.28 -8.81
C ASP A 55 -15.80 12.68 -9.72
N ASP A 56 -14.99 11.73 -9.21
CA ASP A 56 -13.93 11.10 -10.01
C ASP A 56 -13.46 9.75 -9.42
N VAL A 57 -12.86 8.91 -10.27
CA VAL A 57 -12.30 7.61 -9.91
C VAL A 57 -10.84 7.52 -10.35
N ALA A 58 -9.90 7.49 -9.39
CA ALA A 58 -8.48 7.35 -9.66
C ALA A 58 -7.99 5.94 -9.33
N ILE A 59 -7.54 5.18 -10.33
CA ILE A 59 -6.98 3.84 -10.12
C ILE A 59 -5.56 3.77 -10.66
N ALA A 60 -4.67 3.26 -9.81
CA ALA A 60 -3.26 3.11 -10.13
C ALA A 60 -2.93 1.68 -10.60
N ALA A 61 -1.97 1.59 -11.53
CA ALA A 61 -1.26 0.39 -11.91
C ALA A 61 0.16 0.74 -12.35
N THR A 62 1.14 -0.14 -12.11
CA THR A 62 2.54 0.12 -12.51
C THR A 62 2.77 -0.11 -14.00
N SER A 63 2.01 -1.00 -14.61
CA SER A 63 2.02 -1.27 -16.05
C SER A 63 0.64 -0.99 -16.61
N GLN A 64 0.45 0.18 -17.22
CA GLN A 64 -0.86 0.59 -17.77
C GLN A 64 -1.06 0.01 -19.18
N THR A 65 -0.99 -1.31 -19.30
CA THR A 65 -1.15 -2.06 -20.56
C THR A 65 -2.08 -3.26 -20.33
N GLY A 66 -2.58 -3.86 -21.41
CA GLY A 66 -3.46 -5.02 -21.34
C GLY A 66 -4.68 -4.76 -20.45
N ASP A 67 -4.95 -5.65 -19.52
CA ASP A 67 -6.06 -5.56 -18.55
C ASP A 67 -5.81 -4.59 -17.39
N GLN A 68 -4.68 -3.85 -17.39
CA GLN A 68 -4.39 -2.71 -16.54
C GLN A 68 -4.37 -1.37 -17.32
N GLY A 69 -4.75 -1.38 -18.59
CA GLY A 69 -4.71 -0.22 -19.50
C GLY A 69 -6.04 0.50 -19.67
N LEU A 70 -6.11 1.29 -20.75
CA LEU A 70 -7.30 1.98 -21.25
C LEU A 70 -7.98 2.89 -20.20
N THR A 71 -7.24 3.86 -19.66
CA THR A 71 -7.76 4.79 -18.64
C THR A 71 -8.47 4.04 -17.50
N LEU A 72 -7.72 3.23 -16.79
CA LEU A 72 -8.21 2.19 -15.88
C LEU A 72 -9.30 2.66 -14.91
N GLY A 73 -9.18 3.88 -14.34
CA GLY A 73 -10.23 4.44 -13.46
C GLY A 73 -11.57 4.57 -14.16
N ARG A 74 -11.59 5.05 -15.42
CA ARG A 74 -12.83 5.18 -16.19
C ARG A 74 -13.41 3.82 -16.59
N SER A 75 -12.57 2.90 -17.05
CA SER A 75 -12.99 1.54 -17.42
C SER A 75 -13.65 0.83 -16.24
N VAL A 76 -13.02 0.91 -15.06
CA VAL A 76 -13.54 0.30 -13.84
C VAL A 76 -14.84 0.98 -13.38
N ALA A 77 -14.94 2.32 -13.45
CA ALA A 77 -16.18 3.03 -13.11
C ALA A 77 -17.38 2.53 -13.93
N ILE A 78 -17.19 2.35 -15.24
CA ILE A 78 -18.23 1.83 -16.13
C ILE A 78 -18.56 0.37 -15.80
N LEU A 79 -17.56 -0.48 -15.64
CA LEU A 79 -17.74 -1.91 -15.38
C LEU A 79 -18.34 -2.18 -13.99
N ALA A 80 -18.05 -1.32 -13.02
CA ALA A 80 -18.65 -1.37 -11.68
C ALA A 80 -20.08 -0.86 -11.62
N GLY A 81 -20.62 -0.35 -12.73
CA GLY A 81 -21.99 0.14 -12.81
C GLY A 81 -22.20 1.55 -12.24
N LEU A 82 -21.15 2.33 -12.05
CA LEU A 82 -21.29 3.74 -11.71
C LEU A 82 -21.96 4.51 -12.86
N PRO A 83 -22.67 5.63 -12.60
CA PRO A 83 -23.27 6.45 -13.63
C PRO A 83 -22.25 6.86 -14.70
N GLN A 84 -22.70 6.93 -15.96
CA GLN A 84 -21.81 7.30 -17.08
C GLN A 84 -21.28 8.73 -16.99
N THR A 85 -21.85 9.55 -16.12
CA THR A 85 -21.38 10.90 -15.80
C THR A 85 -20.11 10.90 -14.93
N VAL A 86 -19.79 9.81 -14.23
CA VAL A 86 -18.61 9.71 -13.38
C VAL A 86 -17.35 9.51 -14.24
N PRO A 87 -16.42 10.46 -14.28
CA PRO A 87 -15.16 10.33 -15.00
C PRO A 87 -14.21 9.35 -14.30
N GLY A 88 -13.01 9.19 -14.84
CA GLY A 88 -11.98 8.38 -14.21
C GLY A 88 -10.63 8.56 -14.86
N LEU A 89 -9.58 8.41 -14.11
CA LEU A 89 -8.20 8.52 -14.57
C LEU A 89 -7.34 7.33 -14.11
N ALA A 90 -6.26 7.10 -14.83
CA ALA A 90 -5.22 6.16 -14.47
C ALA A 90 -4.05 6.92 -13.83
N VAL A 91 -3.46 6.34 -12.78
CA VAL A 91 -2.33 6.91 -12.05
C VAL A 91 -1.15 5.94 -12.09
N GLU A 92 0.06 6.47 -12.20
CA GLU A 92 1.28 5.68 -12.10
C GLU A 92 2.27 6.38 -11.14
N ARG A 93 2.69 5.66 -10.14
CA ARG A 93 3.86 5.93 -9.27
C ARG A 93 4.34 4.61 -8.67
N MET A 94 4.51 3.61 -9.51
CA MET A 94 4.97 2.28 -9.09
C MET A 94 4.28 1.81 -7.80
N CYS A 95 5.06 1.38 -6.80
CA CYS A 95 4.52 0.86 -5.53
C CYS A 95 3.57 1.84 -4.80
N ALA A 96 3.78 3.14 -4.92
CA ALA A 96 2.95 4.16 -4.29
C ALA A 96 1.76 4.62 -5.17
N GLY A 97 1.37 3.83 -6.15
CA GLY A 97 0.29 4.17 -7.07
C GLY A 97 -1.00 4.55 -6.34
N ALA A 98 -1.61 3.65 -5.55
CA ALA A 98 -2.83 3.91 -4.80
C ALA A 98 -2.67 5.04 -3.76
N MET A 99 -1.50 5.14 -3.11
CA MET A 99 -1.23 6.28 -2.22
C MET A 99 -1.25 7.59 -3.00
N THR A 100 -0.77 7.60 -4.24
CA THR A 100 -0.83 8.78 -5.13
C THR A 100 -2.27 9.04 -5.57
N SER A 101 -3.06 8.03 -5.91
CA SER A 101 -4.49 8.19 -6.19
C SER A 101 -5.20 8.87 -5.02
N VAL A 102 -5.01 8.39 -3.79
CA VAL A 102 -5.60 8.96 -2.56
C VAL A 102 -5.15 10.41 -2.34
N THR A 103 -3.86 10.69 -2.45
CA THR A 103 -3.35 12.03 -2.18
C THR A 103 -3.72 13.03 -3.27
N THR A 104 -3.84 12.60 -4.54
CA THR A 104 -4.30 13.42 -5.65
C THR A 104 -5.77 13.76 -5.53
N MET A 105 -6.63 12.76 -5.30
CA MET A 105 -8.06 12.98 -5.08
C MET A 105 -8.30 13.78 -3.81
N GLY A 106 -7.57 13.49 -2.73
CA GLY A 106 -7.63 14.28 -1.50
C GLY A 106 -7.24 15.75 -1.71
N ALA A 107 -6.23 16.03 -2.54
CA ALA A 107 -5.88 17.42 -2.86
C ALA A 107 -7.01 18.13 -3.62
N SER A 108 -7.66 17.44 -4.57
CA SER A 108 -8.82 17.99 -5.31
C SER A 108 -10.01 18.27 -4.38
N ILE A 109 -10.28 17.39 -3.43
CA ILE A 109 -11.29 17.60 -2.38
C ILE A 109 -10.88 18.79 -1.49
N GLY A 110 -9.63 18.83 -1.05
CA GLY A 110 -9.12 19.88 -0.16
C GLY A 110 -9.25 21.30 -0.73
N VAL A 111 -9.11 21.47 -2.06
CA VAL A 111 -9.32 22.76 -2.73
C VAL A 111 -10.75 22.99 -3.18
N GLY A 112 -11.68 22.09 -2.83
CA GLY A 112 -13.12 22.24 -3.10
C GLY A 112 -13.54 21.93 -4.53
N MET A 113 -12.75 21.19 -5.29
CA MET A 113 -13.10 20.75 -6.66
C MET A 113 -13.99 19.52 -6.64
N TYR A 114 -13.87 18.66 -5.63
CA TYR A 114 -14.64 17.44 -5.46
C TYR A 114 -15.24 17.37 -4.04
N ASP A 115 -16.41 16.75 -3.92
CA ASP A 115 -17.04 16.36 -2.66
C ASP A 115 -16.68 14.92 -2.28
N PHE A 116 -16.74 14.01 -3.28
CA PHE A 116 -16.43 12.60 -3.15
C PHE A 116 -15.50 12.12 -4.25
N ALA A 117 -14.57 11.26 -3.92
CA ALA A 117 -13.77 10.56 -4.91
C ALA A 117 -13.49 9.11 -4.51
N LEU A 118 -13.40 8.24 -5.50
CA LEU A 118 -12.85 6.90 -5.33
C LEU A 118 -11.38 6.90 -5.69
N ALA A 119 -10.55 6.28 -4.85
CA ALA A 119 -9.11 6.21 -5.07
C ALA A 119 -8.57 4.83 -4.68
N GLY A 120 -7.87 4.18 -5.60
CA GLY A 120 -7.36 2.84 -5.38
C GLY A 120 -6.22 2.46 -6.30
N GLY A 121 -5.97 1.17 -6.39
CA GLY A 121 -5.00 0.61 -7.30
C GLY A 121 -5.19 -0.90 -7.48
N VAL A 122 -4.64 -1.40 -8.55
CA VAL A 122 -4.58 -2.81 -8.87
C VAL A 122 -3.20 -3.17 -9.40
N GLU A 123 -2.77 -4.36 -9.09
CA GLU A 123 -1.60 -4.95 -9.73
C GLU A 123 -1.84 -6.43 -9.96
N HIS A 124 -1.55 -6.89 -11.16
CA HIS A 124 -1.56 -8.29 -11.53
C HIS A 124 -0.18 -8.66 -12.07
N MET A 125 0.73 -8.97 -11.15
CA MET A 125 2.13 -9.29 -11.50
C MET A 125 2.25 -10.64 -12.22
N GLY A 126 1.21 -11.47 -12.17
CA GLY A 126 1.08 -12.69 -12.96
C GLY A 126 0.91 -12.39 -14.46
N HIS A 127 0.05 -11.44 -14.82
CA HIS A 127 -0.16 -11.00 -16.21
C HIS A 127 0.88 -9.97 -16.66
N HIS A 128 1.30 -9.10 -15.74
CA HIS A 128 2.23 -7.99 -15.98
C HIS A 128 3.46 -8.11 -15.07
N PRO A 129 4.42 -9.01 -15.41
CA PRO A 129 5.65 -9.15 -14.63
C PRO A 129 6.40 -7.83 -14.50
N ILE A 130 7.06 -7.62 -13.36
CA ILE A 130 7.84 -6.40 -13.09
C ILE A 130 8.84 -6.17 -14.24
N GLY A 131 8.74 -5.00 -14.87
CA GLY A 131 9.62 -4.61 -15.97
C GLY A 131 9.29 -5.27 -17.32
N GLY A 132 8.29 -6.16 -17.41
CA GLY A 132 7.97 -6.91 -18.63
C GLY A 132 7.59 -6.03 -19.82
N ASN A 133 6.98 -4.87 -19.57
CA ASN A 133 6.59 -3.88 -20.58
C ASN A 133 7.33 -2.55 -20.40
N ALA A 134 8.39 -2.51 -19.57
CA ALA A 134 9.17 -1.30 -19.37
C ALA A 134 10.19 -1.11 -20.50
N ASP A 135 10.27 0.10 -21.00
CA ASP A 135 11.29 0.56 -21.94
C ASP A 135 12.06 1.74 -21.32
N PRO A 136 12.95 1.49 -20.36
CA PRO A 136 13.70 2.55 -19.71
C PRO A 136 14.63 3.23 -20.71
N ASN A 137 14.65 4.57 -20.70
CA ASN A 137 15.51 5.33 -21.58
C ASN A 137 16.98 4.88 -21.43
N PRO A 138 17.64 4.42 -22.51
CA PRO A 138 19.02 3.91 -22.45
C PRO A 138 20.05 4.93 -21.95
N ARG A 139 19.72 6.22 -21.98
CA ARG A 139 20.55 7.29 -21.42
C ARG A 139 20.77 7.16 -19.92
N PHE A 140 19.84 6.53 -19.20
CA PHE A 140 20.03 6.27 -17.77
C PHE A 140 21.37 5.59 -17.47
N VAL A 141 21.70 4.59 -18.27
CA VAL A 141 22.92 3.80 -18.12
C VAL A 141 24.08 4.39 -18.94
N ALA A 142 23.83 4.78 -20.19
CA ALA A 142 24.85 5.28 -21.10
C ALA A 142 25.51 6.58 -20.60
N GLU A 143 24.73 7.47 -19.97
CA GLU A 143 25.21 8.72 -19.39
C GLU A 143 25.53 8.58 -17.89
N ARG A 144 25.49 7.37 -17.35
CA ARG A 144 25.76 7.06 -15.91
C ARG A 144 24.87 7.84 -14.94
N MET A 145 23.64 8.16 -15.36
CA MET A 145 22.68 8.86 -14.50
C MET A 145 22.07 7.92 -13.44
N VAL A 146 21.89 6.66 -13.81
CA VAL A 146 21.34 5.61 -12.95
C VAL A 146 22.20 4.35 -13.12
N ASP A 147 22.55 3.73 -12.01
CA ASP A 147 23.22 2.42 -12.04
C ASP A 147 22.25 1.35 -12.54
N PRO A 148 22.66 0.44 -13.44
CA PRO A 148 21.78 -0.62 -13.96
C PRO A 148 21.12 -1.47 -12.87
N GLY A 149 21.81 -1.69 -11.74
CA GLY A 149 21.27 -2.43 -10.61
C GLY A 149 20.08 -1.73 -9.91
N ALA A 150 19.89 -0.43 -10.13
CA ALA A 150 18.74 0.32 -9.58
C ALA A 150 17.39 -0.12 -10.17
N LEU A 151 17.38 -0.79 -11.32
CA LEU A 151 16.18 -1.35 -11.92
C LEU A 151 15.78 -2.71 -11.32
N ASN A 152 16.64 -3.30 -10.48
CA ASN A 152 16.35 -4.54 -9.75
C ASN A 152 16.15 -4.23 -8.26
N MET A 153 14.93 -4.33 -7.80
CA MET A 153 14.54 -3.94 -6.42
C MET A 153 15.30 -4.73 -5.34
N GLY A 154 15.55 -6.01 -5.56
CA GLY A 154 16.33 -6.82 -4.63
C GLY A 154 17.81 -6.39 -4.55
N VAL A 155 18.40 -5.96 -5.67
CA VAL A 155 19.76 -5.38 -5.69
C VAL A 155 19.79 -4.06 -4.92
N THR A 156 18.76 -3.21 -5.07
CA THR A 156 18.67 -1.96 -4.30
C THR A 156 18.55 -2.22 -2.79
N ALA A 157 17.83 -3.25 -2.39
CA ALA A 157 17.72 -3.67 -0.99
C ALA A 157 19.07 -4.18 -0.44
N GLU A 158 19.85 -4.93 -1.24
CA GLU A 158 21.21 -5.32 -0.84
C GLU A 158 22.12 -4.12 -0.59
N ARG A 159 21.98 -3.05 -1.37
CA ARG A 159 22.76 -1.82 -1.21
C ARG A 159 22.44 -1.03 0.07
N ILE A 160 21.25 -1.20 0.64
CA ILE A 160 20.96 -0.62 1.96
C ILE A 160 21.87 -1.24 3.02
N PHE A 161 22.09 -2.56 2.98
CA PHE A 161 23.05 -3.20 3.88
C PHE A 161 24.48 -2.69 3.68
N ASP A 162 24.89 -2.36 2.45
CA ASP A 162 26.21 -1.82 2.18
C ASP A 162 26.33 -0.38 2.71
N ARG A 163 25.27 0.39 2.62
CA ARG A 163 25.18 1.76 3.12
C ARG A 163 25.15 1.82 4.64
N PHE A 164 24.51 0.84 5.29
CA PHE A 164 24.33 0.75 6.73
C PHE A 164 24.85 -0.60 7.27
N PRO A 165 26.18 -0.76 7.41
CA PRO A 165 26.80 -2.05 7.75
C PRO A 165 26.40 -2.61 9.11
N HIS A 166 25.86 -1.80 10.03
CA HIS A 166 25.35 -2.22 11.33
C HIS A 166 23.97 -2.89 11.26
N LEU A 167 23.28 -2.76 10.14
CA LEU A 167 22.04 -3.49 9.88
C LEU A 167 22.40 -4.90 9.38
N THR A 168 21.89 -5.93 10.05
CA THR A 168 22.29 -7.31 9.80
C THR A 168 21.20 -8.14 9.12
N LYS A 169 21.60 -9.23 8.44
CA LYS A 169 20.66 -10.21 7.89
C LYS A 169 19.77 -10.78 8.99
N GLU A 170 20.32 -11.07 10.16
CA GLU A 170 19.57 -11.62 11.29
C GLU A 170 18.46 -10.69 11.77
N ARG A 171 18.71 -9.37 11.86
CA ARG A 171 17.63 -8.38 12.13
C ARG A 171 16.53 -8.47 11.08
N SER A 172 16.89 -8.57 9.80
CA SER A 172 15.92 -8.70 8.71
C SER A 172 15.14 -9.99 8.75
N ASP A 173 15.79 -11.11 9.04
CA ASP A 173 15.13 -12.42 9.21
C ASP A 173 14.13 -12.36 10.38
N ARG A 174 14.54 -11.81 11.54
CA ARG A 174 13.64 -11.63 12.68
C ARG A 174 12.44 -10.76 12.34
N PHE A 175 12.64 -9.67 11.61
CA PHE A 175 11.54 -8.80 11.15
C PHE A 175 10.57 -9.55 10.24
N GLY A 176 11.09 -10.32 9.26
CA GLY A 176 10.28 -11.16 8.37
C GLY A 176 9.47 -12.23 9.11
N MET A 177 10.08 -12.91 10.09
CA MET A 177 9.39 -13.87 10.96
C MET A 177 8.27 -13.18 11.74
N LEU A 178 8.55 -12.04 12.37
CA LEU A 178 7.54 -11.28 13.13
C LEU A 178 6.38 -10.82 12.24
N SER A 179 6.63 -10.40 10.99
CA SER A 179 5.57 -10.05 10.05
C SER A 179 4.62 -11.23 9.81
N GLN A 180 5.15 -12.44 9.56
CA GLN A 180 4.35 -13.66 9.38
C GLN A 180 3.50 -13.98 10.61
N HIS A 181 4.09 -13.94 11.81
CA HIS A 181 3.39 -14.25 13.05
C HIS A 181 2.32 -13.21 13.38
N LYS A 182 2.61 -11.91 13.19
CA LYS A 182 1.63 -10.83 13.40
C LYS A 182 0.43 -10.95 12.47
N VAL A 183 0.66 -11.26 11.18
CA VAL A 183 -0.43 -11.46 10.22
C VAL A 183 -1.29 -12.66 10.64
N GLN A 184 -0.69 -13.79 11.02
CA GLN A 184 -1.46 -14.95 11.47
C GLN A 184 -2.30 -14.62 12.70
N ALA A 185 -1.70 -13.97 13.70
CA ALA A 185 -2.44 -13.55 14.90
C ALA A 185 -3.60 -12.60 14.58
N ALA A 186 -3.42 -11.69 13.62
CA ALA A 186 -4.46 -10.78 13.17
C ALA A 186 -5.60 -11.51 12.42
N TYR A 187 -5.27 -12.54 11.63
CA TYR A 187 -6.27 -13.41 11.00
C TYR A 187 -7.06 -14.22 12.03
N ASP A 188 -6.37 -14.84 12.99
CA ASP A 188 -7.00 -15.64 14.06
C ASP A 188 -7.93 -14.78 14.93
N ALA A 189 -7.60 -13.50 15.09
CA ALA A 189 -8.40 -12.52 15.80
C ALA A 189 -9.51 -11.86 14.96
N GLY A 190 -9.67 -12.24 13.68
CA GLY A 190 -10.70 -11.66 12.78
C GLY A 190 -10.49 -10.19 12.42
N LYS A 191 -9.24 -9.69 12.46
CA LYS A 191 -8.91 -8.26 12.24
C LYS A 191 -8.80 -7.88 10.77
N ILE A 192 -8.46 -8.82 9.90
CA ILE A 192 -8.18 -8.56 8.47
C ILE A 192 -9.42 -8.83 7.61
N GLN A 193 -10.18 -9.86 7.92
CA GLN A 193 -11.31 -10.33 7.12
C GLN A 193 -12.40 -9.28 6.87
N PRO A 194 -12.74 -8.37 7.80
CA PRO A 194 -13.78 -7.36 7.57
C PRO A 194 -13.54 -6.43 6.38
N ASP A 195 -12.28 -6.26 5.98
CA ASP A 195 -11.89 -5.37 4.88
C ASP A 195 -11.70 -6.10 3.54
N LEU A 196 -11.90 -7.43 3.53
CA LEU A 196 -11.78 -8.26 2.33
C LEU A 196 -13.10 -8.32 1.55
N VAL A 197 -13.01 -8.06 0.26
CA VAL A 197 -14.08 -8.33 -0.72
C VAL A 197 -13.76 -9.66 -1.40
N SER A 198 -14.59 -10.65 -1.18
CA SER A 198 -14.44 -11.96 -1.79
C SER A 198 -14.52 -11.90 -3.31
N VAL A 199 -13.69 -12.65 -4.02
CA VAL A 199 -13.63 -12.68 -5.48
C VAL A 199 -13.86 -14.10 -5.97
N ALA A 200 -14.85 -14.30 -6.85
CA ALA A 200 -14.99 -15.55 -7.57
C ALA A 200 -13.78 -15.73 -8.51
N THR A 201 -13.10 -16.84 -8.39
CA THR A 201 -11.88 -17.15 -9.16
C THR A 201 -12.00 -18.49 -9.85
N LYS A 202 -11.20 -18.67 -10.90
CA LYS A 202 -11.07 -19.95 -11.57
C LYS A 202 -9.64 -20.45 -11.37
N GLY A 203 -9.50 -21.52 -10.60
CA GLY A 203 -8.21 -22.14 -10.32
C GLY A 203 -7.47 -22.66 -11.56
N ALA A 204 -6.22 -23.05 -11.41
CA ALA A 204 -5.41 -23.62 -12.49
C ALA A 204 -5.99 -24.92 -13.05
N ASP A 205 -6.75 -25.66 -12.25
CA ASP A 205 -7.51 -26.87 -12.64
C ASP A 205 -8.82 -26.57 -13.39
N GLY A 206 -9.16 -25.28 -13.56
CA GLY A 206 -10.38 -24.83 -14.18
C GLY A 206 -11.63 -24.85 -13.29
N ALA A 207 -11.50 -25.27 -12.03
CA ALA A 207 -12.60 -25.26 -11.07
C ALA A 207 -12.88 -23.82 -10.57
N TRP A 208 -14.16 -23.50 -10.40
CA TRP A 208 -14.55 -22.25 -9.76
C TRP A 208 -14.41 -22.33 -8.25
N GLY A 209 -13.87 -21.29 -7.65
CA GLY A 209 -13.71 -21.10 -6.21
C GLY A 209 -13.99 -19.68 -5.78
N LEU A 210 -13.84 -19.41 -4.50
CA LEU A 210 -13.98 -18.08 -3.91
C LEU A 210 -12.70 -17.74 -3.14
N ALA A 211 -12.00 -16.70 -3.57
CA ALA A 211 -10.89 -16.13 -2.83
C ALA A 211 -11.44 -15.31 -1.65
N THR A 212 -11.12 -15.74 -0.43
CA THR A 212 -11.57 -15.12 0.82
C THR A 212 -10.42 -14.76 1.76
N GLU A 213 -9.21 -15.24 1.46
CA GLU A 213 -8.01 -15.05 2.29
C GLU A 213 -6.77 -14.79 1.44
N ASP A 214 -5.79 -14.11 2.02
CA ASP A 214 -4.49 -13.88 1.38
C ASP A 214 -3.70 -15.19 1.24
N GLU A 215 -3.10 -15.41 0.06
CA GLU A 215 -2.46 -16.66 -0.31
C GLU A 215 -0.99 -16.77 0.16
N GLY A 216 -0.39 -15.62 0.57
CA GLY A 216 1.05 -15.53 0.86
C GLY A 216 1.49 -15.98 2.25
N ARG A 217 0.57 -16.19 3.18
CA ARG A 217 0.85 -16.44 4.60
C ARG A 217 1.64 -17.71 4.86
N ARG A 218 2.65 -17.61 5.77
CA ARG A 218 3.50 -18.74 6.21
C ARG A 218 3.67 -18.71 7.73
N PRO A 219 2.64 -19.04 8.50
CA PRO A 219 2.62 -18.87 9.96
C PRO A 219 3.64 -19.71 10.72
N GLN A 220 4.18 -20.77 10.09
CA GLN A 220 5.17 -21.65 10.70
C GLN A 220 6.63 -21.20 10.47
N THR A 221 6.85 -19.99 9.94
CA THR A 221 8.20 -19.48 9.66
C THR A 221 9.03 -19.38 10.93
N THR A 222 10.24 -19.96 10.90
CA THR A 222 11.22 -19.92 12.00
C THR A 222 12.48 -19.15 11.59
N MET A 223 13.31 -18.78 12.55
CA MET A 223 14.61 -18.16 12.30
C MET A 223 15.55 -19.11 11.53
N GLU A 224 15.50 -20.41 11.84
CA GLU A 224 16.29 -21.46 11.18
C GLU A 224 15.92 -21.55 9.68
N ASP A 225 14.62 -21.54 9.37
CA ASP A 225 14.14 -21.56 7.98
C ASP A 225 14.66 -20.34 7.21
N LEU A 226 14.57 -19.15 7.80
CA LEU A 226 14.99 -17.89 7.18
C LEU A 226 16.51 -17.83 7.00
N ALA A 227 17.27 -18.31 7.97
CA ALA A 227 18.73 -18.36 7.88
C ALA A 227 19.21 -19.27 6.73
N ALA A 228 18.47 -20.33 6.42
CA ALA A 228 18.79 -21.31 5.38
C ALA A 228 18.41 -20.84 3.96
N LEU A 229 17.64 -19.75 3.80
CA LEU A 229 17.18 -19.27 2.51
C LEU A 229 18.34 -18.74 1.64
N LYS A 230 18.24 -19.00 0.33
CA LYS A 230 19.19 -18.47 -0.66
C LYS A 230 19.04 -16.95 -0.81
N THR A 231 20.15 -16.31 -1.18
CA THR A 231 20.23 -14.88 -1.48
C THR A 231 20.28 -14.67 -2.99
N PRO A 232 19.12 -14.54 -3.67
CA PRO A 232 19.03 -14.63 -5.13
C PRO A 232 19.52 -13.39 -5.87
N PHE A 233 19.69 -12.25 -5.20
CA PHE A 233 19.96 -10.97 -5.86
C PHE A 233 21.44 -10.68 -6.09
N ARG A 234 22.30 -11.30 -5.29
CA ARG A 234 23.77 -11.27 -5.50
C ARG A 234 24.48 -12.43 -4.77
N PRO A 235 25.68 -12.83 -5.22
CA PRO A 235 26.53 -13.76 -4.47
C PRO A 235 26.82 -13.22 -3.06
N HIS A 236 26.72 -14.06 -2.05
CA HIS A 236 26.92 -13.70 -0.65
C HIS A 236 26.05 -12.51 -0.19
N GLY A 237 24.83 -12.40 -0.75
CA GLY A 237 23.86 -11.39 -0.38
C GLY A 237 23.25 -11.62 1.00
N ARG A 238 22.34 -10.72 1.38
CA ARG A 238 21.64 -10.74 2.67
C ARG A 238 20.12 -10.71 2.52
N VAL A 239 19.63 -10.34 1.34
CA VAL A 239 18.19 -10.32 1.02
C VAL A 239 17.74 -11.71 0.56
N THR A 240 16.66 -12.20 1.14
CA THR A 240 16.08 -13.52 0.84
C THR A 240 14.60 -13.42 0.50
N ALA A 241 13.99 -14.49 0.02
CA ALA A 241 12.54 -14.55 -0.18
C ALA A 241 11.75 -14.38 1.13
N GLY A 242 12.32 -14.75 2.27
CA GLY A 242 11.68 -14.61 3.58
C GLY A 242 11.76 -13.19 4.17
N THR A 243 12.61 -12.33 3.60
CA THR A 243 12.78 -10.93 3.99
C THR A 243 12.32 -9.95 2.91
N SER A 244 11.58 -10.46 1.93
CA SER A 244 11.02 -9.74 0.80
C SER A 244 9.53 -10.02 0.65
N SER A 245 8.76 -9.05 0.18
CA SER A 245 7.38 -9.30 -0.21
C SER A 245 7.32 -10.23 -1.43
N PRO A 246 6.36 -11.16 -1.50
CA PRO A 246 6.17 -12.01 -2.67
C PRO A 246 5.60 -11.22 -3.86
N LEU A 247 5.82 -11.73 -5.08
CA LEU A 247 5.10 -11.27 -6.26
C LEU A 247 3.60 -11.56 -6.10
N THR A 248 2.77 -10.54 -6.28
CA THR A 248 1.40 -10.56 -5.76
C THR A 248 0.43 -9.90 -6.74
N ASP A 249 -0.78 -10.46 -6.79
CA ASP A 249 -1.92 -9.94 -7.53
C ASP A 249 -2.99 -9.46 -6.55
N GLY A 250 -3.65 -8.33 -6.83
CA GLY A 250 -4.74 -7.83 -6.00
C GLY A 250 -5.11 -6.38 -6.27
N ALA A 251 -6.25 -5.98 -5.73
CA ALA A 251 -6.78 -4.63 -5.87
C ALA A 251 -7.23 -4.04 -4.53
N THR A 252 -7.18 -2.72 -4.45
CA THR A 252 -7.68 -1.93 -3.32
C THR A 252 -8.52 -0.77 -3.82
N MET A 253 -9.52 -0.36 -3.05
CA MET A 253 -10.32 0.83 -3.31
C MET A 253 -10.67 1.54 -2.02
N SER A 254 -10.69 2.88 -2.05
CA SER A 254 -11.09 3.73 -0.94
C SER A 254 -12.07 4.80 -1.38
N LEU A 255 -12.93 5.23 -0.44
CA LEU A 255 -13.84 6.35 -0.58
C LEU A 255 -13.27 7.53 0.23
N LEU A 256 -13.09 8.65 -0.44
CA LEU A 256 -12.68 9.92 0.14
C LEU A 256 -13.83 10.90 0.11
N ALA A 257 -13.92 11.76 1.12
CA ALA A 257 -14.94 12.80 1.18
C ALA A 257 -14.40 14.10 1.79
N GLY A 258 -14.96 15.23 1.34
CA GLY A 258 -14.77 16.54 1.95
C GLY A 258 -15.58 16.69 3.25
N GLY A 259 -15.15 17.58 4.14
CA GLY A 259 -15.84 17.81 5.43
C GLY A 259 -17.30 18.24 5.29
N GLY A 260 -17.65 18.96 4.20
CA GLY A 260 -19.04 19.31 3.86
C GLY A 260 -19.89 18.09 3.57
N ALA A 261 -19.40 17.20 2.68
CA ALA A 261 -20.05 15.97 2.30
C ALA A 261 -20.19 14.98 3.47
N VAL A 262 -19.17 14.87 4.32
CA VAL A 262 -19.26 14.06 5.57
C VAL A 262 -20.43 14.51 6.44
N LYS A 263 -20.65 15.81 6.60
CA LYS A 263 -21.77 16.36 7.39
C LYS A 263 -23.10 16.16 6.68
N GLU A 264 -23.17 16.46 5.37
CA GLU A 264 -24.39 16.36 4.57
C GLU A 264 -24.96 14.94 4.60
N PHE A 265 -24.10 13.91 4.49
CA PHE A 265 -24.51 12.51 4.43
C PHE A 265 -24.43 11.78 5.78
N GLY A 266 -24.06 12.47 6.86
CA GLY A 266 -23.93 11.88 8.21
C GLY A 266 -22.93 10.73 8.27
N LEU A 267 -21.81 10.83 7.53
CA LEU A 267 -20.81 9.78 7.45
C LEU A 267 -19.93 9.73 8.72
N ALA A 268 -19.45 8.53 9.04
CA ALA A 268 -18.50 8.29 10.12
C ALA A 268 -17.12 7.96 9.52
N PRO A 269 -16.29 8.96 9.17
CA PRO A 269 -15.01 8.72 8.52
C PRO A 269 -14.04 8.02 9.47
N LYS A 270 -13.21 7.14 8.91
CA LYS A 270 -12.24 6.35 9.67
C LYS A 270 -10.95 7.12 9.96
N MET A 271 -10.57 8.08 9.09
CA MET A 271 -9.35 8.89 9.27
C MET A 271 -9.52 10.27 8.61
N ARG A 272 -8.78 11.27 9.12
CA ARG A 272 -8.60 12.58 8.49
C ARG A 272 -7.17 12.71 7.98
N MET A 273 -7.01 13.15 6.74
CA MET A 273 -5.69 13.42 6.16
C MET A 273 -5.13 14.71 6.76
N VAL A 274 -3.95 14.63 7.40
CA VAL A 274 -3.27 15.78 7.99
C VAL A 274 -2.27 16.39 7.02
N SER A 275 -1.39 15.52 6.47
CA SER A 275 -0.38 15.94 5.51
C SER A 275 0.10 14.74 4.71
N PHE A 276 0.71 15.02 3.57
CA PHE A 276 1.44 14.01 2.80
C PHE A 276 2.67 14.60 2.13
N ALA A 277 3.61 13.75 1.79
CA ALA A 277 4.78 14.13 1.00
C ALA A 277 5.32 12.94 0.20
N PHE A 278 5.87 13.27 -0.95
CA PHE A 278 6.75 12.41 -1.71
C PHE A 278 8.16 12.99 -1.72
N ALA A 279 9.17 12.11 -1.77
CA ALA A 279 10.57 12.50 -1.84
C ALA A 279 11.34 11.59 -2.79
N GLY A 280 12.32 12.16 -3.50
CA GLY A 280 13.28 11.41 -4.29
C GLY A 280 14.54 11.14 -3.49
N VAL A 281 15.18 10.00 -3.78
CA VAL A 281 16.51 9.59 -3.30
C VAL A 281 17.29 8.98 -4.47
N GLN A 282 18.53 8.60 -4.25
CA GLN A 282 19.31 7.87 -5.26
C GLN A 282 18.58 6.57 -5.63
N PRO A 283 18.35 6.31 -6.93
CA PRO A 283 17.60 5.11 -7.38
C PRO A 283 18.20 3.80 -6.86
N GLU A 284 19.50 3.74 -6.68
CA GLU A 284 20.25 2.57 -6.21
C GLU A 284 19.92 2.13 -4.78
N ILE A 285 19.33 3.02 -3.98
CA ILE A 285 18.97 2.79 -2.58
C ILE A 285 17.51 3.20 -2.32
N MET A 286 16.61 2.91 -3.27
CA MET A 286 15.22 3.34 -3.25
C MET A 286 14.50 3.07 -1.91
N GLY A 287 14.91 2.02 -1.19
CA GLY A 287 14.27 1.61 0.05
C GLY A 287 14.35 2.65 1.18
N ILE A 288 15.30 3.60 1.13
CA ILE A 288 15.35 4.70 2.11
C ILE A 288 14.43 5.88 1.76
N GLY A 289 13.76 5.85 0.62
CA GLY A 289 12.83 6.91 0.18
C GLY A 289 11.78 7.34 1.22
N PRO A 290 11.23 6.40 2.00
CA PRO A 290 10.29 6.74 3.09
C PRO A 290 10.87 7.66 4.17
N ILE A 291 12.19 7.69 4.38
CA ILE A 291 12.83 8.57 5.37
C ILE A 291 12.57 10.03 5.03
N PRO A 292 13.07 10.60 3.90
CA PRO A 292 12.84 12.01 3.59
C PRO A 292 11.37 12.33 3.28
N SER A 293 10.56 11.38 2.82
CA SER A 293 9.12 11.65 2.64
C SER A 293 8.41 11.79 3.99
N THR A 294 8.77 10.98 5.00
CA THR A 294 8.24 11.10 6.37
C THR A 294 8.68 12.40 7.02
N GLU A 295 9.95 12.78 6.95
CA GLU A 295 10.43 14.06 7.47
C GLU A 295 9.68 15.25 6.86
N LYS A 296 9.46 15.22 5.53
CA LYS A 296 8.68 16.26 4.85
C LYS A 296 7.21 16.29 5.29
N ALA A 297 6.58 15.14 5.47
CA ALA A 297 5.18 15.06 5.90
C ALA A 297 5.03 15.55 7.34
N LEU A 298 5.91 15.12 8.26
CA LEU A 298 5.97 15.61 9.65
C LEU A 298 6.16 17.13 9.72
N LYS A 299 7.11 17.65 8.96
CA LYS A 299 7.36 19.11 8.91
C LYS A 299 6.11 19.89 8.45
N LYS A 300 5.40 19.38 7.43
CA LYS A 300 4.16 20.02 6.94
C LYS A 300 3.04 19.98 7.99
N ALA A 301 2.97 18.91 8.77
CA ALA A 301 1.99 18.76 9.85
C ALA A 301 2.36 19.55 11.11
N GLY A 302 3.59 20.04 11.26
CA GLY A 302 4.10 20.62 12.50
C GLY A 302 4.28 19.59 13.61
N LEU A 303 4.54 18.33 13.23
CA LEU A 303 4.68 17.19 14.14
C LEU A 303 6.12 16.65 14.13
N THR A 304 6.42 15.84 15.13
CA THR A 304 7.63 15.04 15.26
C THR A 304 7.29 13.54 15.14
N ILE A 305 8.29 12.70 15.05
CA ILE A 305 8.09 11.24 15.00
C ILE A 305 7.47 10.71 16.30
N ASP A 306 7.71 11.37 17.43
CA ASP A 306 7.20 10.99 18.75
C ASP A 306 5.69 11.23 18.89
N ASP A 307 5.10 12.07 18.04
CA ASP A 307 3.66 12.31 17.99
C ASP A 307 2.91 11.16 17.30
N ILE A 308 3.63 10.27 16.59
CA ILE A 308 3.04 9.17 15.84
C ILE A 308 2.87 7.95 16.75
N GLY A 309 1.62 7.59 16.98
CA GLY A 309 1.27 6.43 17.83
C GLY A 309 1.06 5.12 17.09
N LEU A 310 0.91 5.14 15.74
CA LEU A 310 0.79 3.94 14.90
C LEU A 310 1.52 4.13 13.57
N PHE A 311 2.21 3.08 13.11
CA PHE A 311 2.96 3.06 11.88
C PHE A 311 2.52 1.89 11.01
N GLU A 312 2.03 2.17 9.81
CA GLU A 312 1.83 1.19 8.75
C GLU A 312 2.85 1.44 7.64
N LEU A 313 3.94 0.68 7.69
CA LEU A 313 5.07 0.77 6.79
C LEU A 313 5.01 -0.39 5.79
N ASN A 314 5.08 -0.10 4.50
CA ASN A 314 5.09 -1.18 3.52
C ASN A 314 6.39 -1.97 3.61
N GLU A 315 6.27 -3.29 3.64
CA GLU A 315 7.38 -4.23 3.80
C GLU A 315 7.79 -4.80 2.42
N ALA A 316 8.24 -3.93 1.51
CA ALA A 316 8.80 -4.42 0.25
C ALA A 316 10.01 -5.31 0.52
N PHE A 317 10.85 -4.90 1.47
CA PHE A 317 11.98 -5.64 2.05
C PHE A 317 12.10 -5.31 3.53
N ALA A 318 12.43 -6.30 4.37
CA ALA A 318 12.64 -6.08 5.79
C ALA A 318 13.70 -5.01 6.07
N ILE A 319 14.85 -5.06 5.37
CA ILE A 319 15.94 -4.09 5.52
C ILE A 319 15.51 -2.66 5.23
N GLN A 320 14.58 -2.46 4.29
CA GLN A 320 14.04 -1.14 3.94
C GLN A 320 13.24 -0.56 5.12
N VAL A 321 12.41 -1.38 5.79
CA VAL A 321 11.64 -0.93 6.97
C VAL A 321 12.60 -0.66 8.13
N ILE A 322 13.51 -1.61 8.41
CA ILE A 322 14.52 -1.48 9.47
C ILE A 322 15.37 -0.22 9.29
N SER A 323 15.74 0.15 8.07
CA SER A 323 16.53 1.37 7.83
C SER A 323 15.76 2.66 8.19
N LEU A 324 14.44 2.68 8.02
CA LEU A 324 13.61 3.78 8.46
C LEU A 324 13.47 3.80 9.98
N LEU A 325 13.22 2.65 10.59
CA LEU A 325 13.10 2.54 12.05
C LEU A 325 14.39 2.97 12.74
N ASP A 326 15.53 2.48 12.24
CA ASP A 326 16.87 2.84 12.73
C ASP A 326 17.14 4.36 12.65
N HIS A 327 16.76 4.99 11.52
CA HIS A 327 16.90 6.43 11.32
C HIS A 327 16.12 7.26 12.37
N PHE A 328 14.92 6.81 12.73
CA PHE A 328 14.06 7.50 13.71
C PHE A 328 14.25 6.99 15.16
N GLY A 329 15.19 6.08 15.41
CA GLY A 329 15.44 5.52 16.74
C GLY A 329 14.30 4.64 17.27
N ILE A 330 13.53 3.99 16.38
CA ILE A 330 12.42 3.10 16.70
C ILE A 330 12.93 1.65 16.69
N ALA A 331 12.55 0.84 17.69
CA ALA A 331 12.94 -0.56 17.76
C ALA A 331 12.27 -1.39 16.65
N ASP A 332 12.96 -2.44 16.13
CA ASP A 332 12.44 -3.30 15.07
C ASP A 332 11.16 -4.06 15.48
N ASP A 333 10.95 -4.25 16.77
CA ASP A 333 9.80 -4.93 17.37
C ASP A 333 8.88 -3.96 18.14
N ASP A 334 8.99 -2.65 17.88
CA ASP A 334 8.09 -1.66 18.49
C ASP A 334 6.62 -2.04 18.20
N PRO A 335 5.78 -2.16 19.23
CA PRO A 335 4.38 -2.59 19.06
C PRO A 335 3.52 -1.60 18.27
N ARG A 336 3.98 -0.38 18.03
CA ARG A 336 3.31 0.61 17.19
C ARG A 336 3.50 0.33 15.69
N VAL A 337 4.49 -0.49 15.31
CA VAL A 337 4.89 -0.73 13.92
C VAL A 337 4.22 -1.98 13.39
N ASN A 338 3.45 -1.83 12.30
CA ASN A 338 2.80 -2.94 11.60
C ASN A 338 2.18 -3.94 12.58
N GLN A 339 1.25 -3.46 13.41
CA GLN A 339 0.70 -4.25 14.52
C GLN A 339 0.11 -5.60 14.06
N TRP A 340 -0.45 -5.61 12.85
CA TRP A 340 -1.06 -6.79 12.24
C TRP A 340 -0.17 -7.41 11.15
N GLY A 341 1.14 -7.13 11.18
CA GLY A 341 2.09 -7.54 10.16
C GLY A 341 1.90 -6.79 8.83
N GLY A 342 2.59 -7.20 7.78
CA GLY A 342 2.60 -6.45 6.55
C GLY A 342 2.87 -7.28 5.30
N ALA A 343 3.47 -6.63 4.30
CA ALA A 343 3.57 -7.14 2.94
C ALA A 343 4.45 -8.39 2.78
N ILE A 344 5.38 -8.65 3.68
CA ILE A 344 6.18 -9.90 3.64
C ILE A 344 5.26 -11.12 3.77
N ALA A 345 4.21 -11.00 4.58
CA ALA A 345 3.25 -12.08 4.80
C ALA A 345 1.99 -11.97 3.92
N LEU A 346 1.43 -10.75 3.79
CA LEU A 346 0.20 -10.51 3.03
C LEU A 346 0.42 -10.47 1.53
N GLY A 347 1.59 -9.98 1.08
CA GLY A 347 1.86 -9.66 -0.31
C GLY A 347 1.93 -8.16 -0.59
N HIS A 348 2.48 -7.84 -1.76
CA HIS A 348 2.69 -6.48 -2.23
C HIS A 348 2.31 -6.34 -3.71
N PRO A 349 1.00 -6.28 -4.03
CA PRO A 349 0.56 -5.92 -5.37
C PRO A 349 0.84 -4.43 -5.58
N LEU A 350 2.01 -4.12 -6.11
CA LEU A 350 2.70 -2.83 -6.14
C LEU A 350 1.78 -1.60 -6.01
N ALA A 351 1.06 -1.28 -7.09
CA ALA A 351 0.23 -0.09 -7.15
C ALA A 351 -0.97 -0.12 -6.19
N ALA A 352 -1.43 -1.29 -5.75
CA ALA A 352 -2.56 -1.42 -4.83
C ALA A 352 -2.18 -1.20 -3.35
N SER A 353 -0.91 -1.40 -2.99
CA SER A 353 -0.48 -1.52 -1.59
C SER A 353 -0.69 -0.26 -0.74
N GLY A 354 -0.67 0.93 -1.34
CA GLY A 354 -0.83 2.18 -0.58
C GLY A 354 -2.15 2.25 0.19
N VAL A 355 -3.26 1.85 -0.41
CA VAL A 355 -4.57 1.83 0.24
C VAL A 355 -4.67 0.67 1.26
N ARG A 356 -3.99 -0.48 1.04
CA ARG A 356 -3.92 -1.54 2.06
C ARG A 356 -3.33 -1.03 3.38
N LEU A 357 -2.27 -0.21 3.34
CA LEU A 357 -1.71 0.43 4.54
C LEU A 357 -2.76 1.30 5.25
N MET A 358 -3.51 2.09 4.48
CA MET A 358 -4.54 2.98 5.01
C MET A 358 -5.70 2.21 5.63
N ILE A 359 -6.14 1.13 5.01
CA ILE A 359 -7.19 0.24 5.54
C ILE A 359 -6.78 -0.33 6.91
N GLN A 360 -5.57 -0.87 7.03
CA GLN A 360 -5.07 -1.42 8.29
C GLN A 360 -4.94 -0.34 9.37
N LEU A 361 -4.38 0.83 9.03
CA LEU A 361 -4.29 1.94 9.97
C LEU A 361 -5.67 2.41 10.46
N ALA A 362 -6.62 2.53 9.53
CA ALA A 362 -8.00 2.93 9.85
C ALA A 362 -8.68 1.96 10.85
N ALA A 363 -8.51 0.66 10.62
CA ALA A 363 -9.05 -0.37 11.50
C ALA A 363 -8.35 -0.36 12.89
N GLN A 364 -7.03 -0.13 12.93
CA GLN A 364 -6.29 0.02 14.17
C GLN A 364 -6.70 1.27 14.96
N PHE A 365 -6.99 2.38 14.30
CA PHE A 365 -7.50 3.59 14.96
C PHE A 365 -8.82 3.35 15.69
N ALA A 366 -9.72 2.55 15.11
CA ALA A 366 -10.98 2.19 15.76
C ALA A 366 -10.77 1.43 17.09
N GLU A 367 -9.68 0.67 17.22
CA GLU A 367 -9.31 -0.05 18.43
C GLU A 367 -8.45 0.79 19.39
N ARG A 368 -7.88 1.88 18.92
CA ARG A 368 -6.93 2.73 19.64
C ARG A 368 -7.39 4.20 19.71
N PRO A 369 -8.52 4.48 20.41
CA PRO A 369 -8.97 5.86 20.60
C PRO A 369 -8.01 6.71 21.44
N ASP A 370 -7.01 6.11 22.08
CA ASP A 370 -5.92 6.76 22.77
C ASP A 370 -4.81 7.28 21.83
N VAL A 371 -4.80 6.85 20.55
CA VAL A 371 -3.82 7.28 19.55
C VAL A 371 -4.41 8.35 18.66
N ARG A 372 -3.73 9.50 18.59
CA ARG A 372 -4.18 10.63 17.76
C ARG A 372 -3.67 10.55 16.32
N TYR A 373 -2.38 10.32 16.13
CA TYR A 373 -1.76 10.33 14.80
C TYR A 373 -1.18 8.98 14.41
N GLY A 374 -1.31 8.66 13.14
CA GLY A 374 -0.70 7.50 12.49
C GLY A 374 -0.02 7.88 11.18
N LEU A 375 0.95 7.08 10.79
CA LEU A 375 1.75 7.24 9.58
C LEU A 375 1.57 6.03 8.67
N THR A 376 1.27 6.27 7.39
CA THR A 376 1.45 5.28 6.33
C THR A 376 2.62 5.69 5.45
N ALA A 377 3.61 4.80 5.23
CA ALA A 377 4.77 5.11 4.41
C ALA A 377 5.24 3.91 3.58
N MET A 378 5.82 4.20 2.42
CA MET A 378 6.32 3.16 1.51
C MET A 378 7.44 3.66 0.61
N CYS A 379 8.37 2.76 0.28
CA CYS A 379 9.37 2.97 -0.75
C CYS A 379 8.78 2.79 -2.16
N VAL A 380 9.42 3.38 -3.14
CA VAL A 380 8.97 3.39 -4.53
C VAL A 380 10.17 3.20 -5.46
N GLY A 381 10.01 2.38 -6.45
CA GLY A 381 11.03 2.16 -7.47
C GLY A 381 11.59 3.46 -8.07
N LEU A 382 12.77 3.41 -8.66
CA LEU A 382 13.52 4.55 -9.17
C LEU A 382 13.84 5.62 -8.10
N GLY A 383 13.97 5.21 -6.83
CA GLY A 383 14.46 6.09 -5.77
C GLY A 383 13.45 7.13 -5.31
N GLN A 384 12.27 6.69 -4.87
CA GLN A 384 11.27 7.57 -4.28
C GLN A 384 10.73 6.99 -2.97
N GLY A 385 10.05 7.84 -2.19
CA GLY A 385 9.22 7.44 -1.05
C GLY A 385 7.96 8.27 -0.97
N GLY A 386 6.90 7.69 -0.41
CA GLY A 386 5.64 8.37 -0.11
C GLY A 386 5.24 8.15 1.34
N SER A 387 4.73 9.21 1.98
CA SER A 387 4.26 9.19 3.37
C SER A 387 3.01 10.05 3.53
N VAL A 388 2.05 9.54 4.29
CA VAL A 388 0.83 10.27 4.66
C VAL A 388 0.63 10.21 6.16
N ILE A 389 0.36 11.33 6.79
CA ILE A 389 0.00 11.44 8.20
C ILE A 389 -1.52 11.55 8.30
N TRP A 390 -2.07 10.71 9.15
CA TRP A 390 -3.49 10.59 9.42
C TRP A 390 -3.82 10.95 10.86
N GLU A 391 -4.95 11.60 11.08
CA GLU A 391 -5.52 11.81 12.41
C GLU A 391 -6.70 10.88 12.63
N ASN A 392 -6.75 10.32 13.83
CA ASN A 392 -7.85 9.49 14.30
C ASN A 392 -9.02 10.39 14.71
N PRO A 393 -10.16 10.37 14.01
CA PRO A 393 -11.31 11.19 14.38
C PRO A 393 -11.98 10.73 15.69
N HIS A 394 -11.62 9.54 16.18
CA HIS A 394 -12.13 8.97 17.43
C HIS A 394 -11.19 9.20 18.63
N PHE A 395 -10.15 10.05 18.47
CA PHE A 395 -9.21 10.33 19.54
C PHE A 395 -9.91 10.96 20.76
N ASP A 396 -9.83 10.28 21.90
CA ASP A 396 -10.55 10.64 23.14
C ASP A 396 -9.79 11.60 24.06
N GLY A 397 -8.61 12.06 23.66
CA GLY A 397 -7.76 12.95 24.44
C GLY A 397 -7.06 12.29 25.64
N LYS A 398 -7.26 11.00 25.89
CA LYS A 398 -6.68 10.28 27.03
C LYS A 398 -5.42 9.55 26.60
N LYS A 399 -4.27 9.91 27.16
CA LYS A 399 -3.08 9.05 27.08
C LYS A 399 -3.28 7.86 27.99
N ARG A 400 -3.45 6.66 27.44
CA ARG A 400 -3.37 5.44 28.23
C ARG A 400 -1.90 5.29 28.69
N LYS A 401 -1.72 5.11 30.02
CA LYS A 401 -0.41 4.94 30.67
C LYS A 401 0.21 3.59 30.28
#